data_8a358b87527be116d380887d731a6497
#
_entry.id   8a358b87527be116d380887d731a6497
#
_cell.length_a   1.000
_cell.length_b   1.000
_cell.length_c   1.000
_cell.angle_alpha   90.00
_cell.angle_beta   90.00
_cell.angle_gamma   90.00
#
_symmetry.space_group_name_H-M   'P 1'
#
loop_
_entity.id
_entity.type
_entity.pdbx_description
1 polymer ?
#
loop_
_entity_poly.entity_id
_entity_poly.type
_entity_poly.pdbx_seq_one_letter_code
_entity_poly.pdbx_strand_id
1 'polypeptide(L)'
;VLHRGASEFQDIALLDTKRFGKVLILDGKMQSAEADEFIYHECLIHPALLTHPRPQKVFIMGGGEGSTAREALKHNSVQSVVMCDIDKEVVNFCRLHLTANRDAFADARLSVVINDAKAELMKSENKFDVIIGDLADPVEDGPCYKLYTKSFYEHVLKPRLTDNGIFVTQAGPAGIFTHKEVFSSIYNTIKQVFKYVVAYSAHVPSFADTWGWVMASDQPLKLNPDQIDEIIEERIDGELKFMNGPVFVSCATLNKTIFTSLVNETHVYTEDDARFIPGHGLSGRI
;
A
#
# COMPACT_ATOMS: atom_id res chain seq x y z
N VAL A 1 -9.73 -1.09 -25.14
CA VAL A 1 -8.65 -0.20 -24.67
C VAL A 1 -9.11 1.22 -24.87
N LEU A 2 -9.14 2.00 -23.78
CA LEU A 2 -9.46 3.43 -23.83
C LEU A 2 -8.22 4.26 -24.20
N HIS A 3 -7.14 4.04 -23.46
CA HIS A 3 -5.89 4.76 -23.60
C HIS A 3 -4.69 3.84 -23.47
N ARG A 4 -3.57 4.20 -24.10
CA ARG A 4 -2.27 3.56 -23.93
C ARG A 4 -1.19 4.60 -23.80
N GLY A 5 -0.16 4.28 -23.03
CA GLY A 5 1.05 5.05 -22.84
C GLY A 5 2.21 4.14 -22.48
N ALA A 6 3.39 4.71 -22.36
CA ALA A 6 4.57 4.03 -21.85
C ALA A 6 5.45 5.03 -21.13
N SER A 7 6.21 4.57 -20.16
CA SER A 7 7.29 5.29 -19.53
C SER A 7 8.62 4.58 -19.78
N GLU A 8 9.70 5.08 -19.23
CA GLU A 8 10.98 4.37 -19.23
C GLU A 8 10.95 3.13 -18.30
N PHE A 9 9.93 3.02 -17.42
CA PHE A 9 9.81 1.95 -16.45
C PHE A 9 8.82 0.87 -16.84
N GLN A 10 7.72 1.24 -17.56
CA GLN A 10 6.60 0.30 -17.77
C GLN A 10 5.63 0.76 -18.88
N ASP A 11 4.93 -0.22 -19.43
CA ASP A 11 3.79 0.01 -20.33
C ASP A 11 2.53 0.32 -19.51
N ILE A 12 1.73 1.30 -20.00
CA ILE A 12 0.52 1.78 -19.32
C ILE A 12 -0.68 1.56 -20.23
N ALA A 13 -1.76 0.99 -19.71
CA ALA A 13 -3.02 0.90 -20.43
C ALA A 13 -4.22 1.14 -19.51
N LEU A 14 -5.25 1.81 -20.03
CA LEU A 14 -6.56 1.91 -19.42
C LEU A 14 -7.58 1.16 -20.28
N LEU A 15 -8.22 0.19 -19.69
CA LEU A 15 -9.24 -0.63 -20.32
C LEU A 15 -10.62 -0.25 -19.78
N ASP A 16 -11.63 -0.38 -20.63
CA ASP A 16 -13.03 -0.40 -20.20
C ASP A 16 -13.53 -1.84 -20.25
N THR A 17 -14.02 -2.33 -19.13
CA THR A 17 -14.48 -3.70 -18.97
C THR A 17 -15.92 -3.74 -18.49
N LYS A 18 -16.66 -4.78 -18.90
CA LYS A 18 -18.08 -4.93 -18.50
C LYS A 18 -18.24 -5.20 -17.00
N ARG A 19 -17.27 -5.89 -16.37
CA ARG A 19 -17.37 -6.35 -14.98
C ARG A 19 -16.75 -5.40 -13.98
N PHE A 20 -15.58 -4.85 -14.32
CA PHE A 20 -14.77 -4.08 -13.39
C PHE A 20 -14.76 -2.57 -13.68
N GLY A 21 -15.50 -2.12 -14.71
CA GLY A 21 -15.42 -0.73 -15.15
C GLY A 21 -14.05 -0.42 -15.76
N LYS A 22 -13.54 0.76 -15.49
CA LYS A 22 -12.18 1.13 -15.91
C LYS A 22 -11.13 0.36 -15.11
N VAL A 23 -10.14 -0.16 -15.82
CA VAL A 23 -9.06 -0.96 -15.25
C VAL A 23 -7.72 -0.39 -15.69
N LEU A 24 -6.87 -0.07 -14.73
CA LEU A 24 -5.48 0.33 -14.95
C LEU A 24 -4.60 -0.90 -15.04
N ILE A 25 -3.84 -1.00 -16.10
CA ILE A 25 -2.88 -2.07 -16.38
C ILE A 25 -1.49 -1.47 -16.48
N LEU A 26 -0.53 -2.02 -15.75
CA LEU A 26 0.89 -1.70 -15.87
C LEU A 26 1.66 -2.99 -16.19
N ASP A 27 2.47 -3.00 -17.25
CA ASP A 27 3.19 -4.18 -17.74
C ASP A 27 2.31 -5.44 -17.89
N GLY A 28 1.10 -5.26 -18.39
CA GLY A 28 0.13 -6.35 -18.55
C GLY A 28 -0.51 -6.85 -17.25
N LYS A 29 -0.17 -6.26 -16.09
CA LYS A 29 -0.74 -6.63 -14.77
C LYS A 29 -1.80 -5.63 -14.34
N MET A 30 -2.91 -6.14 -13.80
CA MET A 30 -3.97 -5.32 -13.25
C MET A 30 -3.50 -4.63 -11.97
N GLN A 31 -3.55 -3.30 -11.95
CA GLN A 31 -3.16 -2.49 -10.80
C GLN A 31 -4.36 -2.03 -9.97
N SER A 32 -5.42 -1.60 -10.65
CA SER A 32 -6.68 -1.25 -10.00
C SER A 32 -7.85 -1.37 -10.96
N ALA A 33 -9.03 -1.56 -10.40
CA ALA A 33 -10.29 -1.60 -11.13
C ALA A 33 -11.34 -0.72 -10.44
N GLU A 34 -12.05 0.08 -11.22
CA GLU A 34 -13.05 1.06 -10.73
C GLU A 34 -14.10 0.43 -9.82
N ALA A 35 -14.46 -0.83 -10.06
CA ALA A 35 -15.50 -1.51 -9.32
C ALA A 35 -15.10 -1.91 -7.89
N ASP A 36 -13.83 -2.16 -7.60
CA ASP A 36 -13.38 -2.72 -6.33
C ASP A 36 -12.07 -2.16 -5.76
N GLU A 37 -11.48 -1.15 -6.39
CA GLU A 37 -10.23 -0.54 -5.93
C GLU A 37 -10.34 0.00 -4.49
N PHE A 38 -11.55 0.36 -4.06
CA PHE A 38 -11.79 0.84 -2.70
C PHE A 38 -11.42 -0.21 -1.64
N ILE A 39 -11.55 -1.50 -1.92
CA ILE A 39 -11.16 -2.57 -0.99
C ILE A 39 -9.67 -2.46 -0.70
N TYR A 40 -8.85 -2.39 -1.75
CA TYR A 40 -7.40 -2.28 -1.63
C TYR A 40 -6.98 -0.99 -0.93
N HIS A 41 -7.48 0.16 -1.38
CA HIS A 41 -7.03 1.46 -0.88
C HIS A 41 -7.55 1.74 0.54
N GLU A 42 -8.77 1.35 0.86
CA GLU A 42 -9.27 1.48 2.24
C GLU A 42 -8.50 0.56 3.22
N CYS A 43 -8.17 -0.67 2.82
CA CYS A 43 -7.33 -1.56 3.62
C CYS A 43 -5.90 -1.02 3.79
N LEU A 44 -5.32 -0.40 2.78
CA LEU A 44 -3.97 0.16 2.86
C LEU A 44 -3.91 1.38 3.81
N ILE A 45 -4.92 2.24 3.77
CA ILE A 45 -4.86 3.55 4.40
C ILE A 45 -5.49 3.59 5.79
N HIS A 46 -6.75 3.18 5.90
CA HIS A 46 -7.54 3.48 7.08
C HIS A 46 -7.11 2.76 8.36
N PRO A 47 -6.67 1.50 8.34
CA PRO A 47 -6.18 0.85 9.55
C PRO A 47 -5.07 1.63 10.25
N ALA A 48 -4.08 2.11 9.50
CA ALA A 48 -2.96 2.86 10.08
C ALA A 48 -3.38 4.26 10.57
N LEU A 49 -4.14 5.01 9.77
CA LEU A 49 -4.54 6.36 10.13
C LEU A 49 -5.58 6.38 11.27
N LEU A 50 -6.48 5.40 11.33
CA LEU A 50 -7.46 5.27 12.42
C LEU A 50 -6.80 4.82 13.73
N THR A 51 -5.76 4.01 13.66
CA THR A 51 -5.02 3.54 14.85
C THR A 51 -4.09 4.61 15.41
N HIS A 52 -3.56 5.50 14.57
CA HIS A 52 -2.75 6.61 15.02
C HIS A 52 -3.58 7.62 15.82
N PRO A 53 -3.10 8.15 16.96
CA PRO A 53 -3.86 9.08 17.79
C PRO A 53 -4.37 10.32 17.03
N ARG A 54 -3.52 10.92 16.20
CA ARG A 54 -3.87 12.09 15.38
C ARG A 54 -2.90 12.24 14.20
N PRO A 55 -3.13 11.55 13.08
CA PRO A 55 -2.23 11.64 11.93
C PRO A 55 -2.37 13.00 11.24
N GLN A 56 -1.25 13.70 11.07
CA GLN A 56 -1.18 15.02 10.44
C GLN A 56 -0.29 15.04 9.20
N LYS A 57 0.85 14.33 9.24
CA LYS A 57 1.81 14.26 8.15
C LYS A 57 1.93 12.84 7.63
N VAL A 58 1.63 12.65 6.36
CA VAL A 58 1.62 11.35 5.69
C VAL A 58 2.62 11.35 4.53
N PHE A 59 3.39 10.28 4.41
CA PHE A 59 4.25 10.04 3.27
C PHE A 59 3.82 8.75 2.55
N ILE A 60 3.63 8.81 1.24
CA ILE A 60 3.26 7.67 0.41
C ILE A 60 4.43 7.36 -0.51
N MET A 61 4.96 6.16 -0.42
CA MET A 61 5.93 5.60 -1.36
C MET A 61 5.15 4.96 -2.51
N GLY A 62 5.32 5.46 -3.74
CA GLY A 62 4.50 5.07 -4.87
C GLY A 62 3.15 5.76 -4.89
N GLY A 63 2.12 5.04 -5.27
CA GLY A 63 0.74 5.55 -5.25
C GLY A 63 0.40 6.52 -6.38
N GLY A 64 1.13 6.50 -7.47
CA GLY A 64 0.98 7.40 -8.62
C GLY A 64 -0.40 7.43 -9.26
N GLU A 65 -1.24 6.43 -8.98
CA GLU A 65 -2.65 6.40 -9.35
C GLU A 65 -3.46 7.54 -8.70
N GLY A 66 -3.12 7.92 -7.46
CA GLY A 66 -3.79 8.96 -6.69
C GLY A 66 -4.88 8.46 -5.73
N SER A 67 -5.31 7.20 -5.82
CA SER A 67 -6.35 6.65 -4.96
C SER A 67 -5.91 6.54 -3.50
N THR A 68 -4.65 6.19 -3.25
CA THR A 68 -4.07 6.15 -1.90
C THR A 68 -4.05 7.53 -1.26
N ALA A 69 -3.65 8.55 -2.00
CA ALA A 69 -3.72 9.94 -1.55
C ALA A 69 -5.16 10.39 -1.30
N ARG A 70 -6.11 10.02 -2.17
CA ARG A 70 -7.54 10.30 -1.98
C ARG A 70 -8.05 9.78 -0.66
N GLU A 71 -7.71 8.55 -0.29
CA GLU A 71 -8.16 7.96 0.97
C GLU A 71 -7.49 8.58 2.18
N ALA A 72 -6.21 8.92 2.11
CA ALA A 72 -5.51 9.64 3.18
C ALA A 72 -6.12 11.02 3.43
N LEU A 73 -6.51 11.73 2.38
CA LEU A 73 -7.10 13.08 2.45
C LEU A 73 -8.53 13.11 3.01
N LYS A 74 -9.20 11.96 3.14
CA LYS A 74 -10.48 11.86 3.86
C LYS A 74 -10.34 12.09 5.36
N HIS A 75 -9.15 11.90 5.92
CA HIS A 75 -8.93 12.17 7.34
C HIS A 75 -8.81 13.68 7.60
N ASN A 76 -9.73 14.23 8.38
CA ASN A 76 -9.78 15.67 8.67
C ASN A 76 -8.59 16.19 9.48
N SER A 77 -7.88 15.31 10.20
CA SER A 77 -6.66 15.65 10.93
C SER A 77 -5.43 15.81 10.03
N VAL A 78 -5.45 15.23 8.81
CA VAL A 78 -4.31 15.25 7.88
C VAL A 78 -4.12 16.65 7.33
N GLN A 79 -2.92 17.18 7.52
CA GLN A 79 -2.51 18.52 7.10
C GLN A 79 -1.62 18.51 5.86
N SER A 80 -0.85 17.43 5.67
CA SER A 80 0.00 17.28 4.51
C SER A 80 0.19 15.82 4.12
N VAL A 81 0.14 15.57 2.83
CA VAL A 81 0.43 14.28 2.19
C VAL A 81 1.53 14.51 1.16
N VAL A 82 2.63 13.80 1.28
CA VAL A 82 3.66 13.71 0.25
C VAL A 82 3.50 12.38 -0.46
N MET A 83 3.20 12.40 -1.74
CA MET A 83 3.14 11.22 -2.60
C MET A 83 4.36 11.21 -3.51
N CYS A 84 5.27 10.26 -3.28
CA CYS A 84 6.53 10.15 -4.00
C CYS A 84 6.51 8.93 -4.93
N ASP A 85 6.39 9.18 -6.22
CA ASP A 85 6.41 8.14 -7.25
C ASP A 85 7.57 8.37 -8.21
N ILE A 86 8.22 7.29 -8.63
CA ILE A 86 9.34 7.35 -9.56
C ILE A 86 8.87 7.60 -11.00
N ASP A 87 7.63 7.21 -11.31
CA ASP A 87 7.12 7.19 -12.68
C ASP A 87 6.20 8.38 -12.97
N LYS A 88 6.80 9.45 -13.50
CA LYS A 88 6.08 10.66 -13.89
C LYS A 88 4.98 10.41 -14.92
N GLU A 89 5.20 9.48 -15.85
CA GLU A 89 4.23 9.20 -16.90
C GLU A 89 2.99 8.49 -16.34
N VAL A 90 3.16 7.57 -15.39
CA VAL A 90 2.04 6.95 -14.69
C VAL A 90 1.24 8.00 -13.93
N VAL A 91 1.89 8.88 -13.18
CA VAL A 91 1.21 9.97 -12.44
C VAL A 91 0.42 10.87 -13.38
N ASN A 92 1.02 11.31 -14.47
CA ASN A 92 0.38 12.17 -15.46
C ASN A 92 -0.79 11.47 -16.15
N PHE A 93 -0.59 10.19 -16.51
CA PHE A 93 -1.62 9.37 -17.14
C PHE A 93 -2.84 9.20 -16.21
N CYS A 94 -2.61 8.84 -14.96
CA CYS A 94 -3.67 8.65 -13.97
C CYS A 94 -4.39 9.97 -13.65
N ARG A 95 -3.65 11.06 -13.47
CA ARG A 95 -4.24 12.39 -13.27
C ARG A 95 -5.17 12.81 -14.40
N LEU A 96 -4.82 12.46 -15.64
CA LEU A 96 -5.60 12.81 -16.82
C LEU A 96 -6.84 11.91 -16.99
N HIS A 97 -6.69 10.60 -16.78
CA HIS A 97 -7.67 9.60 -17.18
C HIS A 97 -8.51 9.00 -16.04
N LEU A 98 -8.00 9.00 -14.79
CA LEU A 98 -8.72 8.51 -13.62
C LEU A 98 -9.44 9.65 -12.91
N THR A 99 -10.61 10.00 -13.40
CA THR A 99 -11.38 11.17 -12.94
C THR A 99 -11.80 11.10 -11.47
N ALA A 100 -11.92 9.91 -10.89
CA ALA A 100 -12.24 9.71 -9.47
C ALA A 100 -11.22 10.33 -8.51
N ASN A 101 -9.98 10.53 -8.95
CA ASN A 101 -8.89 11.10 -8.14
C ASN A 101 -8.60 12.58 -8.45
N ARG A 102 -9.42 13.22 -9.29
CA ARG A 102 -9.20 14.62 -9.71
C ARG A 102 -9.13 15.58 -8.52
N ASP A 103 -10.06 15.45 -7.59
CA ASP A 103 -10.14 16.32 -6.42
C ASP A 103 -8.96 16.11 -5.47
N ALA A 104 -8.51 14.86 -5.31
CA ALA A 104 -7.31 14.54 -4.54
C ALA A 104 -6.06 15.20 -5.13
N PHE A 105 -5.88 15.12 -6.45
CA PHE A 105 -4.76 15.78 -7.13
C PHE A 105 -4.82 17.32 -7.07
N ALA A 106 -6.00 17.90 -6.86
CA ALA A 106 -6.20 19.34 -6.70
C ALA A 106 -6.17 19.80 -5.23
N ASP A 107 -6.14 18.89 -4.26
CA ASP A 107 -6.12 19.24 -2.83
C ASP A 107 -4.80 19.92 -2.45
N ALA A 108 -4.90 21.07 -1.80
CA ALA A 108 -3.74 21.87 -1.40
C ALA A 108 -2.83 21.15 -0.38
N ARG A 109 -3.33 20.13 0.29
CA ARG A 109 -2.57 19.31 1.24
C ARG A 109 -1.69 18.26 0.54
N LEU A 110 -1.92 17.95 -0.75
CA LEU A 110 -1.16 16.96 -1.50
C LEU A 110 0.02 17.60 -2.22
N SER A 111 1.22 17.08 -1.94
CA SER A 111 2.44 17.34 -2.69
C SER A 111 2.86 16.09 -3.46
N VAL A 112 2.88 16.18 -4.78
CA VAL A 112 3.35 15.09 -5.66
C VAL A 112 4.81 15.32 -5.99
N VAL A 113 5.66 14.35 -5.64
CA VAL A 113 7.11 14.38 -5.87
C VAL A 113 7.47 13.26 -6.84
N ILE A 114 8.14 13.58 -7.92
CA ILE A 114 8.68 12.59 -8.86
C ILE A 114 10.12 12.31 -8.48
N ASN A 115 10.35 11.23 -7.75
CA ASN A 115 11.66 10.83 -7.29
C ASN A 115 11.64 9.36 -6.81
N ASP A 116 12.83 8.79 -6.58
CA ASP A 116 12.99 7.57 -5.81
C ASP A 116 12.57 7.81 -4.34
N ALA A 117 11.66 6.99 -3.81
CA ALA A 117 11.11 7.19 -2.47
C ALA A 117 12.18 7.04 -1.36
N LYS A 118 13.18 6.15 -1.54
CA LYS A 118 14.31 6.02 -0.62
C LYS A 118 15.13 7.29 -0.59
N ALA A 119 15.45 7.83 -1.76
CA ALA A 119 16.22 9.07 -1.88
C ALA A 119 15.46 10.26 -1.25
N GLU A 120 14.14 10.33 -1.47
CA GLU A 120 13.31 11.40 -0.89
C GLU A 120 13.24 11.30 0.64
N LEU A 121 13.04 10.10 1.20
CA LEU A 121 13.05 9.89 2.66
C LEU A 121 14.43 10.21 3.27
N MET A 122 15.52 9.83 2.61
CA MET A 122 16.87 10.12 3.10
C MET A 122 17.14 11.64 3.14
N LYS A 123 16.67 12.37 2.16
CA LYS A 123 16.82 13.83 2.05
C LYS A 123 15.90 14.59 3.00
N SER A 124 14.75 14.03 3.36
CA SER A 124 13.75 14.71 4.18
C SER A 124 14.26 14.95 5.60
N GLU A 125 14.11 16.18 6.08
CA GLU A 125 14.29 16.52 7.50
C GLU A 125 13.00 16.33 8.30
N ASN A 126 11.86 16.18 7.63
CA ASN A 126 10.57 15.96 8.27
C ASN A 126 10.44 14.52 8.78
N LYS A 127 9.69 14.39 9.87
CA LYS A 127 9.14 13.12 10.32
C LYS A 127 7.65 13.05 10.00
N PHE A 128 7.18 11.83 9.76
CA PHE A 128 5.81 11.54 9.36
C PHE A 128 5.09 10.72 10.42
N ASP A 129 3.80 10.99 10.59
CA ASP A 129 2.95 10.21 11.48
C ASP A 129 2.60 8.85 10.89
N VAL A 130 2.45 8.81 9.56
CA VAL A 130 2.23 7.56 8.83
C VAL A 130 3.06 7.58 7.56
N ILE A 131 3.79 6.48 7.34
CA ILE A 131 4.46 6.18 6.07
C ILE A 131 3.78 4.97 5.45
N ILE A 132 3.45 5.10 4.16
CA ILE A 132 2.64 4.12 3.43
C ILE A 132 3.45 3.58 2.25
N GLY A 133 3.51 2.27 2.12
CA GLY A 133 4.08 1.58 0.97
C GLY A 133 2.99 1.14 -0.01
N ASP A 134 2.73 1.95 -1.02
CA ASP A 134 1.87 1.62 -2.16
C ASP A 134 2.73 1.34 -3.39
N LEU A 135 3.54 0.32 -3.26
CA LEU A 135 4.58 -0.07 -4.19
C LEU A 135 4.14 -1.25 -5.04
N ALA A 136 4.74 -1.39 -6.20
CA ALA A 136 4.65 -2.64 -6.95
C ALA A 136 5.22 -3.80 -6.13
N ASP A 137 4.71 -5.01 -6.41
CA ASP A 137 5.23 -6.21 -5.80
C ASP A 137 6.73 -6.39 -6.07
N PRO A 138 7.48 -7.03 -5.16
CA PRO A 138 8.87 -7.34 -5.42
C PRO A 138 8.96 -8.36 -6.57
N VAL A 139 9.49 -7.90 -7.71
CA VAL A 139 9.80 -8.71 -8.88
C VAL A 139 11.30 -8.72 -9.13
N GLU A 140 11.79 -9.81 -9.71
CA GLU A 140 13.19 -9.93 -10.08
C GLU A 140 13.56 -8.81 -11.07
N ASP A 141 14.71 -8.19 -10.88
CA ASP A 141 15.17 -7.02 -11.64
C ASP A 141 14.32 -5.74 -11.52
N GLY A 142 13.25 -5.76 -10.73
CA GLY A 142 12.43 -4.59 -10.46
C GLY A 142 13.06 -3.64 -9.44
N PRO A 143 12.78 -2.33 -9.51
CA PRO A 143 13.38 -1.35 -8.58
C PRO A 143 12.81 -1.45 -7.15
N CYS A 144 11.60 -1.99 -6.99
CA CYS A 144 10.84 -1.88 -5.75
C CYS A 144 11.33 -2.81 -4.63
N TYR A 145 11.98 -3.95 -4.92
CA TYR A 145 12.34 -4.92 -3.88
C TYR A 145 13.27 -4.33 -2.80
N LYS A 146 14.10 -3.35 -3.17
CA LYS A 146 14.99 -2.64 -2.23
C LYS A 146 14.25 -1.86 -1.16
N LEU A 147 12.99 -1.51 -1.40
CA LEU A 147 12.10 -0.84 -0.45
C LEU A 147 11.37 -1.81 0.50
N TYR A 148 11.65 -3.11 0.37
CA TYR A 148 11.15 -4.17 1.27
C TYR A 148 12.25 -4.74 2.17
N THR A 149 13.50 -4.28 2.05
CA THR A 149 14.63 -4.81 2.80
C THR A 149 14.64 -4.34 4.26
N LYS A 150 15.18 -5.19 5.14
CA LYS A 150 15.37 -4.85 6.56
C LYS A 150 16.20 -3.57 6.71
N SER A 151 17.29 -3.44 5.95
CA SER A 151 18.17 -2.27 6.02
C SER A 151 17.46 -0.97 5.66
N PHE A 152 16.59 -1.00 4.66
CA PHE A 152 15.74 0.14 4.30
C PHE A 152 14.78 0.52 5.43
N TYR A 153 14.08 -0.45 5.99
CA TYR A 153 13.15 -0.19 7.11
C TYR A 153 13.86 0.36 8.33
N GLU A 154 15.01 -0.20 8.69
CA GLU A 154 15.75 0.14 9.91
C GLU A 154 16.47 1.49 9.80
N HIS A 155 17.14 1.74 8.68
CA HIS A 155 18.05 2.88 8.54
C HIS A 155 17.48 4.07 7.77
N VAL A 156 16.42 3.88 6.98
CA VAL A 156 15.85 4.94 6.17
C VAL A 156 14.42 5.29 6.62
N LEU A 157 13.53 4.30 6.65
CA LEU A 157 12.11 4.53 6.90
C LEU A 157 11.82 4.84 8.37
N LYS A 158 12.23 3.96 9.28
CA LYS A 158 11.93 4.08 10.71
C LYS A 158 12.43 5.41 11.33
N PRO A 159 13.63 5.93 11.01
CA PRO A 159 14.08 7.23 11.49
C PRO A 159 13.22 8.41 11.04
N ARG A 160 12.39 8.24 10.01
CA ARG A 160 11.47 9.26 9.49
C ARG A 160 10.06 9.18 10.07
N LEU A 161 9.79 8.22 10.96
CA LEU A 161 8.56 8.17 11.73
C LEU A 161 8.66 9.04 12.99
N THR A 162 7.54 9.67 13.36
CA THR A 162 7.37 10.27 14.69
C THR A 162 7.35 9.18 15.77
N ASP A 163 7.39 9.57 17.04
CA ASP A 163 7.44 8.61 18.16
C ASP A 163 6.22 7.67 18.21
N ASN A 164 5.05 8.16 17.78
CA ASN A 164 3.83 7.35 17.62
C ASN A 164 3.62 6.89 16.18
N GLY A 165 4.62 7.03 15.33
CA GLY A 165 4.52 6.81 13.91
C GLY A 165 4.17 5.36 13.56
N ILE A 166 3.40 5.21 12.48
CA ILE A 166 2.96 3.91 11.95
C ILE A 166 3.45 3.77 10.52
N PHE A 167 4.03 2.63 10.23
CA PHE A 167 4.33 2.17 8.88
C PHE A 167 3.25 1.17 8.45
N VAL A 168 2.76 1.30 7.23
CA VAL A 168 1.87 0.32 6.60
C VAL A 168 2.29 0.12 5.15
N THR A 169 2.25 -1.11 4.67
CA THR A 169 2.57 -1.43 3.29
C THR A 169 1.65 -2.51 2.75
N GLN A 170 1.35 -2.44 1.44
CA GLN A 170 0.89 -3.59 0.73
C GLN A 170 1.96 -4.70 0.81
N ALA A 171 1.55 -5.94 0.85
CA ALA A 171 2.45 -7.07 1.07
C ALA A 171 2.19 -8.25 0.11
N GLY A 172 1.53 -7.99 -1.00
CA GLY A 172 1.30 -8.97 -2.06
C GLY A 172 0.18 -9.96 -1.79
N PRO A 173 0.10 -11.03 -2.58
CA PRO A 173 -0.93 -12.04 -2.44
C PRO A 173 -0.81 -12.78 -1.11
N ALA A 174 -1.94 -12.92 -0.42
CA ALA A 174 -2.05 -13.53 0.90
C ALA A 174 -3.05 -14.71 0.93
N GLY A 175 -3.37 -15.26 -0.24
CA GLY A 175 -4.24 -16.42 -0.39
C GLY A 175 -3.62 -17.71 0.15
N ILE A 176 -4.44 -18.75 0.29
CA ILE A 176 -4.01 -20.03 0.87
C ILE A 176 -2.86 -20.69 0.09
N PHE A 177 -2.75 -20.42 -1.21
CA PHE A 177 -1.70 -20.96 -2.06
C PHE A 177 -0.56 -19.98 -2.33
N THR A 178 -0.76 -18.69 -2.09
CA THR A 178 0.14 -17.60 -2.52
C THR A 178 0.84 -16.88 -1.39
N HIS A 179 0.35 -16.97 -0.15
CA HIS A 179 0.86 -16.20 1.01
C HIS A 179 2.35 -16.41 1.33
N LYS A 180 2.96 -17.49 0.84
CA LYS A 180 4.39 -17.78 1.02
C LYS A 180 5.27 -17.19 -0.08
N GLU A 181 4.70 -16.64 -1.14
CA GLU A 181 5.48 -16.03 -2.21
C GLU A 181 6.25 -14.82 -1.69
N VAL A 182 5.53 -13.86 -1.13
CA VAL A 182 6.15 -12.63 -0.58
C VAL A 182 5.54 -12.17 0.76
N PHE A 183 4.24 -12.40 1.00
CA PHE A 183 3.52 -11.89 2.17
C PHE A 183 4.16 -12.28 3.50
N SER A 184 4.45 -13.57 3.69
CA SER A 184 5.06 -14.07 4.91
C SER A 184 6.44 -13.48 5.15
N SER A 185 7.25 -13.34 4.10
CA SER A 185 8.61 -12.78 4.17
C SER A 185 8.61 -11.28 4.44
N ILE A 186 7.68 -10.54 3.83
CA ILE A 186 7.52 -9.10 4.11
C ILE A 186 7.11 -8.90 5.58
N TYR A 187 6.13 -9.66 6.06
CA TYR A 187 5.73 -9.64 7.47
C TYR A 187 6.92 -9.91 8.40
N ASN A 188 7.67 -11.00 8.16
CA ASN A 188 8.81 -11.36 9.00
C ASN A 188 9.92 -10.30 8.95
N THR A 189 10.18 -9.71 7.79
CA THR A 189 11.19 -8.65 7.66
C THR A 189 10.81 -7.42 8.49
N ILE A 190 9.56 -6.98 8.42
CA ILE A 190 9.06 -5.84 9.21
C ILE A 190 9.13 -6.15 10.71
N LYS A 191 8.81 -7.38 11.10
CA LYS A 191 8.88 -7.86 12.50
C LYS A 191 10.29 -7.82 13.08
N GLN A 192 11.35 -7.86 12.26
CA GLN A 192 12.73 -7.70 12.73
C GLN A 192 13.06 -6.24 13.13
N VAL A 193 12.23 -5.28 12.72
CA VAL A 193 12.52 -3.84 12.86
C VAL A 193 11.59 -3.16 13.85
N PHE A 194 10.32 -3.56 13.91
CA PHE A 194 9.29 -2.93 14.74
C PHE A 194 8.84 -3.84 15.88
N LYS A 195 8.44 -3.23 17.00
CA LYS A 195 7.98 -3.96 18.20
C LYS A 195 6.59 -4.56 18.03
N TYR A 196 5.69 -3.84 17.37
CA TYR A 196 4.29 -4.24 17.18
C TYR A 196 4.02 -4.31 15.68
N VAL A 197 3.58 -5.47 15.24
CA VAL A 197 3.32 -5.74 13.82
C VAL A 197 2.01 -6.50 13.68
N VAL A 198 1.14 -6.01 12.81
CA VAL A 198 -0.15 -6.62 12.49
C VAL A 198 -0.19 -6.90 11.00
N ALA A 199 -0.36 -8.18 10.65
CA ALA A 199 -0.67 -8.61 9.29
C ALA A 199 -2.18 -8.77 9.16
N TYR A 200 -2.73 -8.32 8.04
CA TYR A 200 -4.15 -8.47 7.73
C TYR A 200 -4.37 -8.66 6.24
N SER A 201 -5.54 -9.18 5.87
CA SER A 201 -5.82 -9.51 4.48
C SER A 201 -7.30 -9.35 4.15
N ALA A 202 -7.59 -9.09 2.89
CA ALA A 202 -8.93 -9.06 2.33
C ALA A 202 -8.93 -9.60 0.90
N HIS A 203 -10.05 -10.17 0.46
CA HIS A 203 -10.22 -10.57 -0.92
C HIS A 203 -10.43 -9.37 -1.82
N VAL A 204 -9.65 -9.26 -2.89
CA VAL A 204 -9.79 -8.24 -3.94
C VAL A 204 -10.22 -8.94 -5.23
N PRO A 205 -11.48 -8.85 -5.62
CA PRO A 205 -12.03 -9.62 -6.74
C PRO A 205 -11.30 -9.43 -8.07
N SER A 206 -10.85 -8.19 -8.36
CA SER A 206 -10.13 -7.89 -9.60
C SER A 206 -8.72 -8.50 -9.63
N PHE A 207 -8.11 -8.74 -8.48
CA PHE A 207 -6.83 -9.43 -8.37
C PHE A 207 -6.98 -10.96 -8.37
N ALA A 208 -8.22 -11.45 -8.30
CA ALA A 208 -8.57 -12.88 -8.22
C ALA A 208 -7.90 -13.62 -7.06
N ASP A 209 -7.49 -12.90 -6.01
CA ASP A 209 -6.85 -13.47 -4.82
C ASP A 209 -7.17 -12.63 -3.56
N THR A 210 -6.81 -13.17 -2.42
CA THR A 210 -6.71 -12.44 -1.16
C THR A 210 -5.41 -11.66 -1.16
N TRP A 211 -5.50 -10.35 -0.86
CA TRP A 211 -4.35 -9.47 -0.78
C TRP A 211 -3.97 -9.21 0.66
N GLY A 212 -2.69 -8.98 0.92
CA GLY A 212 -2.16 -8.77 2.25
C GLY A 212 -1.58 -7.38 2.47
N TRP A 213 -1.69 -6.91 3.70
CA TRP A 213 -1.06 -5.69 4.21
C TRP A 213 -0.39 -5.97 5.54
N VAL A 214 0.64 -5.18 5.83
CA VAL A 214 1.34 -5.24 7.11
C VAL A 214 1.45 -3.84 7.67
N MET A 215 1.00 -3.67 8.92
CA MET A 215 1.08 -2.43 9.69
C MET A 215 2.01 -2.63 10.87
N ALA A 216 2.87 -1.65 11.16
CA ALA A 216 3.88 -1.76 12.20
C ALA A 216 4.15 -0.44 12.93
N SER A 217 4.50 -0.53 14.21
CA SER A 217 4.89 0.60 15.05
C SER A 217 5.77 0.14 16.21
N ASP A 218 6.48 1.07 16.85
CA ASP A 218 7.12 0.83 18.14
C ASP A 218 6.17 1.11 19.34
N GLN A 219 4.97 1.59 19.06
CA GLN A 219 3.89 1.77 20.02
C GLN A 219 2.80 0.70 19.82
N PRO A 220 2.09 0.31 20.88
CA PRO A 220 1.01 -0.67 20.77
C PRO A 220 -0.06 -0.26 19.76
N LEU A 221 -0.41 -1.18 18.87
CA LEU A 221 -1.46 -1.01 17.86
C LEU A 221 -2.78 -1.54 18.46
N LYS A 222 -3.69 -0.64 18.79
CA LYS A 222 -4.98 -0.99 19.42
C LYS A 222 -6.04 -1.26 18.35
N LEU A 223 -6.67 -2.42 18.41
CA LEU A 223 -7.68 -2.90 17.46
C LEU A 223 -9.02 -3.12 18.18
N ASN A 224 -9.60 -2.07 18.78
CA ASN A 224 -10.95 -2.15 19.33
C ASN A 224 -11.96 -1.72 18.27
N PRO A 225 -12.87 -2.61 17.81
CA PRO A 225 -13.80 -2.31 16.71
C PRO A 225 -14.73 -1.14 17.03
N ASP A 226 -15.25 -1.04 18.25
CA ASP A 226 -16.19 0.03 18.60
C ASP A 226 -15.49 1.40 18.59
N GLN A 227 -14.26 1.46 19.10
CA GLN A 227 -13.44 2.69 19.02
C GLN A 227 -13.09 3.07 17.59
N ILE A 228 -12.86 2.10 16.70
CA ILE A 228 -12.58 2.36 15.29
C ILE A 228 -13.81 3.01 14.62
N ASP A 229 -15.00 2.53 14.88
CA ASP A 229 -16.23 3.10 14.32
C ASP A 229 -16.48 4.54 14.82
N GLU A 230 -16.28 4.80 16.12
CA GLU A 230 -16.34 6.15 16.68
C GLU A 230 -15.32 7.10 16.03
N ILE A 231 -14.09 6.63 15.81
CA ILE A 231 -13.04 7.42 15.15
C ILE A 231 -13.38 7.68 13.68
N ILE A 232 -13.98 6.71 12.98
CA ILE A 232 -14.45 6.91 11.59
C ILE A 232 -15.48 8.03 11.55
N GLU A 233 -16.49 8.00 12.42
CA GLU A 233 -17.51 9.05 12.50
C GLU A 233 -16.93 10.44 12.80
N GLU A 234 -15.90 10.50 13.66
CA GLU A 234 -15.27 11.76 14.06
C GLU A 234 -14.31 12.32 12.99
N ARG A 235 -13.56 11.45 12.29
CA ARG A 235 -12.38 11.87 11.52
C ARG A 235 -12.49 11.75 10.02
N ILE A 236 -13.45 10.98 9.51
CA ILE A 236 -13.56 10.73 8.06
C ILE A 236 -14.55 11.71 7.42
N ASP A 237 -14.05 12.46 6.46
CA ASP A 237 -14.87 13.28 5.57
C ASP A 237 -15.29 12.44 4.37
N GLY A 238 -16.59 12.18 4.24
CA GLY A 238 -17.16 11.33 3.21
C GLY A 238 -17.47 9.92 3.70
N GLU A 239 -17.56 8.98 2.77
CA GLU A 239 -17.97 7.60 3.04
C GLU A 239 -16.84 6.61 2.82
N LEU A 240 -16.74 5.60 3.69
CA LEU A 240 -15.96 4.39 3.47
C LEU A 240 -16.91 3.29 2.97
N LYS A 241 -16.53 2.60 1.90
CA LYS A 241 -17.36 1.57 1.27
C LYS A 241 -17.08 0.17 1.82
N PHE A 242 -15.90 -0.06 2.34
CA PHE A 242 -15.44 -1.36 2.81
C PHE A 242 -15.12 -1.38 4.29
N MET A 243 -14.38 -0.39 4.78
CA MET A 243 -13.78 -0.41 6.11
C MET A 243 -14.73 0.09 7.20
N ASN A 244 -14.87 -0.71 8.26
CA ASN A 244 -15.40 -0.34 9.55
C ASN A 244 -14.67 -1.13 10.64
N GLY A 245 -14.97 -0.89 11.90
CA GLY A 245 -14.30 -1.56 13.02
C GLY A 245 -14.38 -3.09 12.95
N PRO A 246 -15.57 -3.70 12.82
CA PRO A 246 -15.70 -5.15 12.68
C PRO A 246 -14.97 -5.73 11.47
N VAL A 247 -15.00 -5.06 10.33
CA VAL A 247 -14.29 -5.50 9.10
C VAL A 247 -12.79 -5.47 9.33
N PHE A 248 -12.25 -4.41 9.95
CA PHE A 248 -10.82 -4.35 10.25
C PHE A 248 -10.36 -5.51 11.14
N VAL A 249 -11.07 -5.78 12.22
CA VAL A 249 -10.75 -6.92 13.11
C VAL A 249 -10.87 -8.24 12.36
N SER A 250 -11.88 -8.39 11.51
CA SER A 250 -12.04 -9.58 10.65
C SER A 250 -10.86 -9.75 9.70
N CYS A 251 -10.41 -8.69 9.03
CA CYS A 251 -9.23 -8.73 8.15
C CYS A 251 -7.95 -9.13 8.90
N ALA A 252 -7.79 -8.70 10.16
CA ALA A 252 -6.65 -9.03 11.02
C ALA A 252 -6.74 -10.44 11.65
N THR A 253 -7.87 -11.12 11.49
CA THR A 253 -8.08 -12.49 11.99
C THR A 253 -7.73 -13.50 10.88
N LEU A 254 -6.43 -13.78 10.75
CA LEU A 254 -5.94 -14.71 9.73
C LEU A 254 -6.32 -16.17 10.06
N ASN A 255 -6.62 -16.96 9.03
CA ASN A 255 -6.87 -18.39 9.23
C ASN A 255 -5.62 -19.11 9.77
N LYS A 256 -5.82 -20.26 10.39
CA LYS A 256 -4.76 -21.02 11.09
C LYS A 256 -3.56 -21.35 10.19
N THR A 257 -3.79 -21.68 8.94
CA THR A 257 -2.71 -22.07 7.99
C THR A 257 -1.81 -20.87 7.69
N ILE A 258 -2.39 -19.72 7.34
CA ILE A 258 -1.64 -18.50 7.05
C ILE A 258 -0.96 -17.99 8.32
N PHE A 259 -1.66 -17.93 9.44
CA PHE A 259 -1.09 -17.51 10.72
C PHE A 259 0.13 -18.37 11.11
N THR A 260 0.03 -19.69 11.00
CA THR A 260 1.13 -20.60 11.28
C THR A 260 2.32 -20.36 10.35
N SER A 261 2.07 -20.09 9.07
CA SER A 261 3.14 -19.78 8.11
C SER A 261 3.85 -18.47 8.48
N LEU A 262 3.11 -17.43 8.88
CA LEU A 262 3.70 -16.15 9.29
C LEU A 262 4.57 -16.29 10.55
N VAL A 263 4.09 -17.05 11.53
CA VAL A 263 4.83 -17.29 12.78
C VAL A 263 6.13 -18.06 12.55
N ASN A 264 6.12 -19.00 11.62
CA ASN A 264 7.25 -19.88 11.31
C ASN A 264 8.15 -19.35 10.19
N GLU A 265 7.83 -18.19 9.58
CA GLU A 265 8.66 -17.60 8.53
C GLU A 265 10.00 -17.17 9.07
N THR A 266 11.06 -17.52 8.36
CA THR A 266 12.45 -17.19 8.73
C THR A 266 13.14 -16.28 7.73
N HIS A 267 12.61 -16.17 6.51
CA HIS A 267 13.22 -15.33 5.48
C HIS A 267 13.07 -13.84 5.82
N VAL A 268 14.16 -13.12 5.66
CA VAL A 268 14.26 -11.67 5.82
C VAL A 268 14.79 -11.08 4.53
N TYR A 269 14.08 -10.11 3.96
CA TYR A 269 14.55 -9.41 2.77
C TYR A 269 15.83 -8.64 3.08
N THR A 270 16.87 -8.94 2.31
CA THR A 270 18.11 -8.18 2.25
C THR A 270 18.39 -7.79 0.81
N GLU A 271 19.46 -7.00 0.58
CA GLU A 271 19.84 -6.61 -0.78
C GLU A 271 20.30 -7.82 -1.62
N ASP A 272 20.85 -8.86 -0.96
CA ASP A 272 21.39 -10.05 -1.61
C ASP A 272 20.47 -11.26 -1.53
N ASP A 273 19.41 -11.22 -0.72
CA ASP A 273 18.45 -12.31 -0.53
C ASP A 273 17.02 -11.77 -0.48
N ALA A 274 16.34 -11.84 -1.62
CA ALA A 274 14.97 -11.39 -1.80
C ALA A 274 14.12 -12.52 -2.39
N ARG A 275 12.85 -12.56 -2.00
CA ARG A 275 11.82 -13.36 -2.68
C ARG A 275 11.04 -12.50 -3.64
N PHE A 276 10.66 -13.08 -4.76
CA PHE A 276 9.94 -12.40 -5.82
C PHE A 276 8.64 -13.12 -6.13
N ILE A 277 7.63 -12.36 -6.52
CA ILE A 277 6.44 -12.95 -7.11
C ILE A 277 6.86 -13.61 -8.43
N PRO A 278 6.45 -14.85 -8.68
CA PRO A 278 6.67 -15.47 -9.97
C PRO A 278 6.15 -14.55 -11.08
N GLY A 279 7.02 -14.16 -11.99
CA GLY A 279 6.62 -13.34 -13.11
C GLY A 279 5.54 -14.08 -13.89
N HIS A 280 4.29 -13.64 -13.83
CA HIS A 280 3.27 -14.04 -14.79
C HIS A 280 3.58 -13.41 -16.15
N GLY A 281 4.80 -13.59 -16.60
CA GLY A 281 5.15 -13.39 -17.99
C GLY A 281 4.45 -14.48 -18.76
N LEU A 282 3.49 -14.10 -19.59
CA LEU A 282 3.13 -14.86 -20.79
C LEU A 282 4.37 -14.90 -21.73
N SER A 283 5.49 -15.44 -21.26
CA SER A 283 6.50 -16.00 -22.12
C SER A 283 6.04 -17.40 -22.51
N GLY A 284 4.92 -17.44 -23.22
CA GLY A 284 4.54 -18.61 -23.98
C GLY A 284 5.63 -18.88 -24.99
N ARG A 285 6.50 -19.80 -24.68
CA ARG A 285 7.10 -20.60 -25.72
C ARG A 285 6.01 -21.53 -26.23
N ILE A 286 5.42 -21.19 -27.37
CA ILE A 286 4.84 -22.16 -28.28
C ILE A 286 6.00 -22.80 -29.04
#